data_609472dd4a49e79208b0ecc027a17052
#
_entry.id   609472dd4a49e79208b0ecc027a17052
#
_cell.length_a   1.000
_cell.length_b   1.000
_cell.length_c   1.000
_cell.angle_alpha   90.00
_cell.angle_beta   90.00
_cell.angle_gamma   90.00
#
_symmetry.space_group_name_H-M   'P 1'
#
loop_
_entity.id
_entity.type
_entity.pdbx_description
1 polymer ?
#
loop_
_entity_poly.entity_id
_entity_poly.type
_entity_poly.pdbx_seq_one_letter_code
_entity_poly.pdbx_strand_id
1 'polypeptide(L)'
;MALINLFDYQEAAEKRLPKMAYDYYSSGAHDEVTLRENRAAFDRRSLHYRVLRDVSARSLQAKLLGTPSQLPLFVAPMAFHRLAHERGELATAKAAGDRGLIFTLSTMATCSIEEVLNVATGPVWFQLYVYRDRALTRELVQRAAAAGCRALVLTVDAQVFGVRERDVRNRFHLPEGLEVKNLLGTENASLPKGAGSGLGAYVESLFDPALDWADVEWLASLTDLPVVVKGVVHPEDAVMAAEHGASAVVVSNHGGRQLDTAPATLDVLPSIVDAAGDRLEVMMDGGIRRGTDIVKALALGARAVGVGRPILWGLAVDGEDGVGHVLDLLHAELDKAVALCGAAGLKDLGRELVQPC
;
A
#
# COMPACT_ATOMS: atom_id res chain seq x y z
N MET A 1 0.44 -14.02 -24.87
CA MET A 1 -0.93 -13.46 -24.76
C MET A 1 -0.75 -12.00 -24.38
N ALA A 2 -1.51 -11.06 -24.95
CA ALA A 2 -1.45 -9.66 -24.54
C ALA A 2 -1.95 -9.52 -23.09
N LEU A 3 -1.22 -8.79 -22.26
CA LEU A 3 -1.62 -8.50 -20.87
C LEU A 3 -2.47 -7.23 -20.89
N ILE A 4 -3.79 -7.36 -20.78
CA ILE A 4 -4.75 -6.27 -20.95
C ILE A 4 -5.43 -5.84 -19.65
N ASN A 5 -5.13 -6.51 -18.56
CA ASN A 5 -5.67 -6.22 -17.22
C ASN A 5 -4.76 -6.80 -16.12
N LEU A 6 -5.05 -6.45 -14.88
CA LEU A 6 -4.24 -6.84 -13.73
C LEU A 6 -4.35 -8.32 -13.34
N PHE A 7 -5.42 -9.01 -13.74
CA PHE A 7 -5.57 -10.44 -13.52
C PHE A 7 -4.64 -11.23 -14.47
N ASP A 8 -4.49 -10.78 -15.73
CA ASP A 8 -3.53 -11.36 -16.67
C ASP A 8 -2.09 -11.26 -16.11
N TYR A 9 -1.76 -10.12 -15.48
CA TYR A 9 -0.47 -9.93 -14.81
C TYR A 9 -0.27 -10.87 -13.62
N GLN A 10 -1.33 -11.12 -12.85
CA GLN A 10 -1.27 -12.07 -11.73
C GLN A 10 -0.95 -13.49 -12.25
N GLU A 11 -1.67 -13.96 -13.29
CA GLU A 11 -1.44 -15.27 -13.89
C GLU A 11 -0.04 -15.40 -14.51
N ALA A 12 0.44 -14.34 -15.16
CA ALA A 12 1.79 -14.31 -15.74
C ALA A 12 2.87 -14.34 -14.66
N ALA A 13 2.69 -13.58 -13.56
CA ALA A 13 3.60 -13.55 -12.44
C ALA A 13 3.65 -14.90 -11.70
N GLU A 14 2.52 -15.58 -11.53
CA GLU A 14 2.45 -16.92 -10.94
C GLU A 14 3.32 -17.94 -11.67
N LYS A 15 3.31 -17.87 -13.02
CA LYS A 15 4.12 -18.76 -13.87
C LYS A 15 5.61 -18.41 -13.86
N ARG A 16 5.97 -17.18 -13.52
CA ARG A 16 7.34 -16.66 -13.61
C ARG A 16 8.08 -16.69 -12.28
N LEU A 17 7.38 -16.44 -11.18
CA LEU A 17 7.99 -16.39 -9.86
C LEU A 17 8.25 -17.79 -9.29
N PRO A 18 9.34 -17.98 -8.55
CA PRO A 18 9.47 -19.15 -7.68
C PRO A 18 8.27 -19.26 -6.75
N LYS A 19 7.79 -20.49 -6.49
CA LYS A 19 6.59 -20.73 -5.67
C LYS A 19 6.62 -20.00 -4.32
N MET A 20 7.76 -20.02 -3.63
CA MET A 20 7.93 -19.35 -2.33
C MET A 20 7.72 -17.83 -2.44
N ALA A 21 8.22 -17.18 -3.50
CA ALA A 21 8.05 -15.75 -3.73
C ALA A 21 6.62 -15.40 -4.11
N TYR A 22 6.01 -16.18 -5.01
CA TYR A 22 4.60 -15.99 -5.40
C TYR A 22 3.66 -16.18 -4.20
N ASP A 23 3.82 -17.27 -3.45
CA ASP A 23 3.02 -17.53 -2.25
C ASP A 23 3.18 -16.41 -1.21
N TYR A 24 4.41 -15.93 -0.99
CA TYR A 24 4.67 -14.80 -0.09
C TYR A 24 3.87 -13.56 -0.48
N TYR A 25 3.84 -13.20 -1.76
CA TYR A 25 3.12 -12.01 -2.21
C TYR A 25 1.61 -12.20 -2.28
N SER A 26 1.16 -13.36 -2.77
CA SER A 26 -0.25 -13.63 -3.08
C SER A 26 -1.08 -14.01 -1.86
N SER A 27 -0.48 -14.63 -0.84
CA SER A 27 -1.20 -15.20 0.30
C SER A 27 -1.84 -14.15 1.23
N GLY A 28 -2.88 -14.59 1.91
CA GLY A 28 -3.48 -13.98 3.09
C GLY A 28 -3.12 -14.71 4.37
N ALA A 29 -3.72 -14.30 5.49
CA ALA A 29 -3.63 -14.99 6.77
C ALA A 29 -4.63 -16.14 6.84
N HIS A 30 -4.27 -17.20 7.55
CA HIS A 30 -5.10 -18.37 7.85
C HIS A 30 -5.92 -18.88 6.65
N ASP A 31 -7.25 -18.83 6.72
CA ASP A 31 -8.19 -19.30 5.70
C ASP A 31 -8.38 -18.30 4.53
N GLU A 32 -7.68 -17.16 4.56
CA GLU A 32 -7.71 -16.12 3.53
C GLU A 32 -9.13 -15.52 3.31
N VAL A 33 -9.98 -15.49 4.34
CA VAL A 33 -11.33 -14.91 4.28
C VAL A 33 -11.24 -13.43 3.97
N THR A 34 -10.48 -12.65 4.75
CA THR A 34 -10.29 -11.21 4.53
C THR A 34 -9.66 -10.92 3.16
N LEU A 35 -8.72 -11.77 2.70
CA LEU A 35 -8.12 -11.62 1.37
C LEU A 35 -9.18 -11.67 0.26
N ARG A 36 -10.08 -12.66 0.31
CA ARG A 36 -11.18 -12.81 -0.66
C ARG A 36 -12.22 -11.69 -0.50
N GLU A 37 -12.58 -11.35 0.74
CA GLU A 37 -13.58 -10.32 1.03
C GLU A 37 -13.14 -8.93 0.57
N ASN A 38 -11.85 -8.60 0.64
CA ASN A 38 -11.31 -7.36 0.08
C ASN A 38 -11.63 -7.22 -1.41
N ARG A 39 -11.71 -8.32 -2.16
CA ARG A 39 -12.12 -8.29 -3.57
C ARG A 39 -13.64 -8.31 -3.72
N ALA A 40 -14.33 -9.20 -3.01
CA ALA A 40 -15.77 -9.36 -3.07
C ALA A 40 -16.55 -8.09 -2.66
N ALA A 41 -15.98 -7.28 -1.76
CA ALA A 41 -16.60 -6.02 -1.34
C ALA A 41 -16.82 -5.04 -2.51
N PHE A 42 -15.94 -5.04 -3.51
CA PHE A 42 -16.15 -4.24 -4.72
C PHE A 42 -17.26 -4.83 -5.60
N ASP A 43 -17.37 -6.15 -5.67
CA ASP A 43 -18.37 -6.84 -6.51
C ASP A 43 -19.79 -6.68 -5.93
N ARG A 44 -19.93 -6.48 -4.62
CA ARG A 44 -21.20 -6.19 -3.92
C ARG A 44 -21.70 -4.73 -4.09
N ARG A 45 -21.03 -3.92 -4.90
CA ARG A 45 -21.39 -2.51 -5.13
C ARG A 45 -21.50 -2.22 -6.61
N SER A 46 -22.61 -1.61 -7.02
CA SER A 46 -22.83 -1.13 -8.38
C SER A 46 -22.51 0.37 -8.50
N LEU A 47 -22.18 0.81 -9.73
CA LEU A 47 -22.01 2.22 -10.07
C LEU A 47 -23.26 2.71 -10.78
N HIS A 48 -23.98 3.66 -10.18
CA HIS A 48 -25.16 4.33 -10.74
C HIS A 48 -24.74 5.59 -11.48
N TYR A 49 -24.43 5.42 -12.75
CA TYR A 49 -23.90 6.48 -13.60
C TYR A 49 -24.97 7.53 -14.01
N ARG A 50 -24.49 8.73 -14.35
CA ARG A 50 -25.33 9.82 -14.89
C ARG A 50 -25.07 9.96 -16.38
N VAL A 51 -26.12 10.21 -17.16
CA VAL A 51 -26.04 10.41 -18.61
C VAL A 51 -26.18 11.89 -18.99
N LEU A 52 -25.84 12.23 -20.24
CA LEU A 52 -25.91 13.58 -20.80
C LEU A 52 -25.15 14.63 -19.97
N ARG A 53 -24.00 14.22 -19.44
CA ARG A 53 -23.01 15.08 -18.79
C ARG A 53 -21.85 15.33 -19.74
N ASP A 54 -21.38 16.57 -19.80
CA ASP A 54 -20.16 16.87 -20.55
C ASP A 54 -18.94 16.32 -19.81
N VAL A 55 -18.29 15.37 -20.41
CA VAL A 55 -17.07 14.70 -19.91
C VAL A 55 -15.88 14.87 -20.87
N SER A 56 -15.98 15.85 -21.80
CA SER A 56 -14.94 16.10 -22.80
C SER A 56 -13.61 16.58 -22.20
N ALA A 57 -13.68 17.35 -21.10
CA ALA A 57 -12.51 17.86 -20.38
C ALA A 57 -12.48 17.25 -18.97
N ARG A 58 -11.69 16.17 -18.80
CA ARG A 58 -11.55 15.47 -17.51
C ARG A 58 -10.21 15.73 -16.85
N SER A 59 -10.18 15.68 -15.52
CA SER A 59 -8.96 15.72 -14.73
C SER A 59 -9.02 14.67 -13.61
N LEU A 60 -7.98 13.84 -13.55
CA LEU A 60 -7.78 12.83 -12.52
C LEU A 60 -6.70 13.24 -11.50
N GLN A 61 -6.18 14.46 -11.63
CA GLN A 61 -5.13 14.96 -10.74
C GLN A 61 -5.63 15.06 -9.30
N ALA A 62 -4.77 14.69 -8.38
CA ALA A 62 -4.99 14.74 -6.95
C ALA A 62 -3.85 15.46 -6.24
N LYS A 63 -4.08 15.82 -4.98
CA LYS A 63 -3.05 16.31 -4.07
C LYS A 63 -3.15 15.49 -2.78
N LEU A 64 -2.07 14.82 -2.40
CA LEU A 64 -2.00 13.93 -1.25
C LEU A 64 -0.97 14.48 -0.26
N LEU A 65 -1.38 14.83 0.93
CA LEU A 65 -0.53 15.47 1.95
C LEU A 65 0.28 16.63 1.38
N GLY A 66 -0.37 17.48 0.60
CA GLY A 66 0.29 18.60 -0.05
C GLY A 66 1.07 18.26 -1.32
N THR A 67 1.33 16.97 -1.60
CA THR A 67 2.11 16.50 -2.77
C THR A 67 1.21 16.32 -3.99
N PRO A 68 1.49 16.94 -5.15
CA PRO A 68 0.77 16.69 -6.39
C PRO A 68 0.94 15.23 -6.86
N SER A 69 -0.14 14.66 -7.38
CA SER A 69 -0.16 13.34 -8.01
C SER A 69 -1.02 13.37 -9.28
N GLN A 70 -0.59 12.68 -10.34
CA GLN A 70 -1.34 12.62 -11.60
C GLN A 70 -2.64 11.83 -11.47
N LEU A 71 -2.72 10.91 -10.49
CA LEU A 71 -3.90 10.11 -10.19
C LEU A 71 -4.14 10.10 -8.67
N PRO A 72 -5.38 9.83 -8.21
CA PRO A 72 -5.71 9.58 -6.81
C PRO A 72 -5.25 8.16 -6.40
N LEU A 73 -3.97 7.86 -6.65
CA LEU A 73 -3.37 6.55 -6.48
C LEU A 73 -1.93 6.69 -5.99
N PHE A 74 -1.52 5.80 -5.09
CA PHE A 74 -0.14 5.62 -4.68
C PHE A 74 0.25 4.13 -4.71
N VAL A 75 1.54 3.86 -4.87
CA VAL A 75 2.06 2.51 -4.72
C VAL A 75 2.17 2.21 -3.23
N ALA A 76 1.39 1.24 -2.77
CA ALA A 76 1.37 0.83 -1.37
C ALA A 76 2.71 0.19 -0.95
N PRO A 77 3.10 0.29 0.33
CA PRO A 77 4.35 -0.31 0.80
C PRO A 77 4.31 -1.83 0.71
N MET A 78 5.34 -2.39 0.12
CA MET A 78 5.54 -3.84 -0.01
C MET A 78 7.00 -4.18 0.26
N ALA A 79 7.22 -5.32 0.92
CA ALA A 79 8.56 -5.78 1.23
C ALA A 79 9.21 -6.55 0.06
N PHE A 80 10.52 -6.53 0.01
CA PHE A 80 11.36 -7.46 -0.75
C PHE A 80 11.12 -7.49 -2.26
N HIS A 81 11.06 -6.35 -2.93
CA HIS A 81 10.80 -6.29 -4.37
C HIS A 81 11.84 -7.08 -5.20
N ARG A 82 13.07 -7.28 -4.69
CA ARG A 82 14.07 -8.12 -5.38
C ARG A 82 13.74 -9.62 -5.39
N LEU A 83 12.74 -10.08 -4.65
CA LEU A 83 12.18 -11.42 -4.87
C LEU A 83 11.40 -11.51 -6.19
N ALA A 84 10.92 -10.40 -6.71
CA ALA A 84 10.18 -10.33 -7.97
C ALA A 84 11.11 -10.03 -9.16
N HIS A 85 12.10 -9.14 -8.99
CA HIS A 85 12.98 -8.69 -10.07
C HIS A 85 14.28 -8.11 -9.50
N GLU A 86 15.41 -8.31 -10.16
CA GLU A 86 16.75 -7.90 -9.69
C GLU A 86 16.88 -6.40 -9.34
N ARG A 87 16.18 -5.51 -10.09
CA ARG A 87 16.17 -4.07 -9.81
C ARG A 87 15.24 -3.69 -8.65
N GLY A 88 14.31 -4.56 -8.25
CA GLY A 88 13.47 -4.41 -7.07
C GLY A 88 12.79 -3.05 -6.94
N GLU A 89 12.96 -2.43 -5.77
CA GLU A 89 12.37 -1.12 -5.42
C GLU A 89 12.85 0.00 -6.34
N LEU A 90 14.05 -0.08 -6.93
CA LEU A 90 14.57 0.92 -7.86
C LEU A 90 13.71 1.02 -9.12
N ALA A 91 13.33 -0.14 -9.69
CA ALA A 91 12.46 -0.21 -10.85
C ALA A 91 11.06 0.33 -10.52
N THR A 92 10.52 -0.05 -9.36
CA THR A 92 9.18 0.38 -8.94
C THR A 92 9.12 1.88 -8.68
N ALA A 93 10.10 2.44 -7.97
CA ALA A 93 10.17 3.88 -7.67
C ALA A 93 10.26 4.72 -8.94
N LYS A 94 11.12 4.30 -9.88
CA LYS A 94 11.27 4.99 -11.16
C LYS A 94 9.99 4.92 -12.00
N ALA A 95 9.40 3.74 -12.18
CA ALA A 95 8.17 3.56 -12.95
C ALA A 95 6.98 4.36 -12.40
N ALA A 96 6.84 4.44 -11.07
CA ALA A 96 5.83 5.26 -10.41
C ALA A 96 6.11 6.76 -10.59
N GLY A 97 7.35 7.19 -10.37
CA GLY A 97 7.77 8.57 -10.50
C GLY A 97 7.62 9.13 -11.91
N ASP A 98 7.98 8.36 -12.95
CA ASP A 98 7.83 8.73 -14.36
C ASP A 98 6.35 8.97 -14.74
N ARG A 99 5.41 8.44 -13.94
CA ARG A 99 3.96 8.67 -14.09
C ARG A 99 3.40 9.70 -13.12
N GLY A 100 4.27 10.41 -12.40
CA GLY A 100 3.88 11.41 -11.41
C GLY A 100 3.08 10.84 -10.24
N LEU A 101 3.36 9.59 -9.85
CA LEU A 101 2.71 8.90 -8.75
C LEU A 101 3.65 8.76 -7.55
N ILE A 102 3.06 8.66 -6.36
CA ILE A 102 3.79 8.45 -5.11
C ILE A 102 4.16 6.97 -4.97
N PHE A 103 5.43 6.70 -4.67
CA PHE A 103 5.91 5.38 -4.26
C PHE A 103 6.10 5.34 -2.75
N THR A 104 5.55 4.33 -2.07
CA THR A 104 5.80 4.12 -0.63
C THR A 104 6.83 3.01 -0.45
N LEU A 105 8.04 3.40 -0.05
CA LEU A 105 9.15 2.48 0.23
C LEU A 105 8.93 1.80 1.59
N SER A 106 9.05 0.48 1.63
CA SER A 106 8.93 -0.29 2.88
C SER A 106 10.21 -0.24 3.72
N THR A 107 10.08 -0.27 5.05
CA THR A 107 11.22 -0.58 5.96
C THR A 107 11.92 -1.88 5.57
N MET A 108 11.12 -2.88 5.14
CA MET A 108 11.59 -4.21 4.75
C MET A 108 12.02 -4.27 3.27
N ALA A 109 12.49 -3.15 2.73
CA ALA A 109 12.96 -3.09 1.35
C ALA A 109 14.32 -3.77 1.16
N THR A 110 14.54 -4.28 -0.06
CA THR A 110 15.81 -4.85 -0.51
C THR A 110 16.75 -3.83 -1.18
N CYS A 111 16.31 -2.58 -1.26
CA CYS A 111 17.12 -1.41 -1.62
C CYS A 111 17.05 -0.39 -0.48
N SER A 112 18.13 0.37 -0.27
CA SER A 112 18.14 1.39 0.79
C SER A 112 17.30 2.61 0.43
N ILE A 113 16.95 3.41 1.45
CA ILE A 113 16.26 4.70 1.27
C ILE A 113 17.04 5.55 0.26
N GLU A 114 18.34 5.65 0.43
CA GLU A 114 19.22 6.50 -0.36
C GLU A 114 19.32 5.99 -1.81
N GLU A 115 19.46 4.67 -2.02
CA GLU A 115 19.47 4.07 -3.36
C GLU A 115 18.18 4.37 -4.12
N VAL A 116 17.03 4.26 -3.44
CA VAL A 116 15.72 4.51 -4.04
C VAL A 116 15.55 6.00 -4.37
N LEU A 117 15.86 6.90 -3.44
CA LEU A 117 15.72 8.35 -3.65
C LEU A 117 16.64 8.88 -4.77
N ASN A 118 17.81 8.24 -4.97
CA ASN A 118 18.73 8.59 -6.06
C ASN A 118 18.18 8.31 -7.46
N VAL A 119 17.27 7.34 -7.60
CA VAL A 119 16.69 6.96 -8.91
C VAL A 119 15.23 7.40 -9.08
N ALA A 120 14.56 7.73 -7.99
CA ALA A 120 13.17 8.14 -8.02
C ALA A 120 13.00 9.47 -8.78
N THR A 121 12.11 9.48 -9.77
CA THR A 121 11.75 10.66 -10.56
C THR A 121 10.50 11.36 -10.00
N GLY A 122 9.86 10.77 -8.99
CA GLY A 122 8.67 11.27 -8.33
C GLY A 122 8.78 11.22 -6.80
N PRO A 123 7.72 11.62 -6.09
CA PRO A 123 7.70 11.66 -4.63
C PRO A 123 7.75 10.25 -4.02
N VAL A 124 8.52 10.11 -2.95
CA VAL A 124 8.63 8.88 -2.16
C VAL A 124 8.14 9.13 -0.74
N TRP A 125 7.29 8.25 -0.23
CA TRP A 125 6.95 8.11 1.19
C TRP A 125 7.75 6.96 1.77
N PHE A 126 8.04 7.00 3.07
CA PHE A 126 8.73 5.92 3.76
C PHE A 126 7.80 5.23 4.75
N GLN A 127 7.53 3.92 4.54
CA GLN A 127 6.75 3.14 5.50
C GLN A 127 7.66 2.63 6.62
N LEU A 128 7.20 2.80 7.85
CA LEU A 128 7.91 2.52 9.07
C LEU A 128 7.20 1.45 9.91
N TYR A 129 7.96 0.52 10.44
CA TYR A 129 7.64 -0.26 11.63
C TYR A 129 8.44 0.29 12.82
N VAL A 130 7.83 0.31 14.00
CA VAL A 130 8.54 0.70 15.21
C VAL A 130 9.22 -0.52 15.81
N TYR A 131 10.53 -0.42 16.00
CA TYR A 131 11.34 -1.45 16.60
C TYR A 131 11.39 -1.29 18.13
N ARG A 132 11.59 -2.40 18.87
CA ARG A 132 11.90 -2.36 20.32
C ARG A 132 13.10 -1.47 20.61
N ASP A 133 14.09 -1.48 19.72
CA ASP A 133 15.18 -0.50 19.71
C ASP A 133 14.68 0.84 19.11
N ARG A 134 14.33 1.75 20.01
CA ARG A 134 13.86 3.09 19.63
C ARG A 134 14.94 3.95 18.98
N ALA A 135 16.23 3.65 19.21
CA ALA A 135 17.32 4.37 18.55
C ALA A 135 17.37 4.00 17.06
N LEU A 136 17.19 2.73 16.71
CA LEU A 136 17.07 2.26 15.34
C LEU A 136 15.89 2.90 14.62
N THR A 137 14.73 2.95 15.28
CA THR A 137 13.54 3.61 14.69
C THR A 137 13.82 5.09 14.41
N ARG A 138 14.42 5.81 15.35
CA ARG A 138 14.80 7.23 15.18
C ARG A 138 15.77 7.41 14.02
N GLU A 139 16.78 6.57 13.92
CA GLU A 139 17.74 6.61 12.80
C GLU A 139 17.04 6.47 11.45
N LEU A 140 16.13 5.49 11.29
CA LEU A 140 15.37 5.29 10.05
C LEU A 140 14.54 6.53 9.70
N VAL A 141 13.87 7.16 10.68
CA VAL A 141 13.10 8.39 10.48
C VAL A 141 13.99 9.52 9.99
N GLN A 142 15.14 9.72 10.65
CA GLN A 142 16.09 10.78 10.29
C GLN A 142 16.69 10.55 8.90
N ARG A 143 17.03 9.32 8.54
CA ARG A 143 17.52 8.96 7.20
C ARG A 143 16.46 9.22 6.14
N ALA A 144 15.21 8.83 6.39
CA ALA A 144 14.11 9.08 5.45
C ALA A 144 13.89 10.57 5.21
N ALA A 145 13.90 11.38 6.27
CA ALA A 145 13.78 12.83 6.18
C ALA A 145 14.97 13.46 5.43
N ALA A 146 16.20 13.09 5.80
CA ALA A 146 17.42 13.60 5.18
C ALA A 146 17.53 13.23 3.69
N ALA A 147 17.08 12.02 3.30
CA ALA A 147 17.06 11.58 1.91
C ALA A 147 15.98 12.29 1.07
N GLY A 148 15.01 12.97 1.68
CA GLY A 148 13.97 13.75 0.99
C GLY A 148 12.64 13.01 0.80
N CYS A 149 12.33 12.01 1.61
CA CYS A 149 10.98 11.44 1.68
C CYS A 149 9.96 12.54 2.00
N ARG A 150 8.71 12.36 1.56
CA ARG A 150 7.65 13.37 1.69
C ARG A 150 6.63 13.07 2.78
N ALA A 151 6.62 11.87 3.31
CA ALA A 151 5.80 11.45 4.47
C ALA A 151 6.39 10.20 5.12
N LEU A 152 6.01 9.99 6.40
CA LEU A 152 6.19 8.73 7.10
C LEU A 152 4.86 7.98 7.12
N VAL A 153 4.87 6.68 6.80
CA VAL A 153 3.68 5.81 6.85
C VAL A 153 3.89 4.78 7.95
N LEU A 154 3.42 5.08 9.15
CA LEU A 154 3.46 4.17 10.29
C LEU A 154 2.45 3.04 10.11
N THR A 155 2.93 1.81 10.05
CA THR A 155 2.08 0.62 9.96
C THR A 155 1.79 0.08 11.36
N VAL A 156 0.51 0.08 11.76
CA VAL A 156 0.07 -0.23 13.13
C VAL A 156 -0.64 -1.58 13.27
N ASP A 157 -0.96 -2.24 12.17
CA ASP A 157 -1.63 -3.54 12.13
C ASP A 157 -0.66 -4.75 12.14
N ALA A 158 0.64 -4.52 12.34
CA ALA A 158 1.68 -5.54 12.23
C ALA A 158 2.60 -5.62 13.45
N GLN A 159 2.16 -5.15 14.63
CA GLN A 159 2.87 -5.30 15.91
C GLN A 159 3.09 -6.78 16.27
N VAL A 160 2.13 -7.61 15.88
CA VAL A 160 2.18 -9.07 15.95
C VAL A 160 2.03 -9.63 14.53
N PHE A 161 2.77 -10.66 14.19
CA PHE A 161 2.78 -11.23 12.85
C PHE A 161 1.54 -12.08 12.59
N GLY A 162 0.77 -11.74 11.56
CA GLY A 162 -0.34 -12.56 11.08
C GLY A 162 0.16 -13.86 10.43
N VAL A 163 -0.38 -15.00 10.87
CA VAL A 163 0.06 -16.31 10.38
C VAL A 163 -0.35 -16.52 8.94
N ARG A 164 0.62 -16.57 8.04
CA ARG A 164 0.44 -16.90 6.62
C ARG A 164 0.87 -18.33 6.41
N GLU A 165 -0.09 -19.23 6.31
CA GLU A 165 0.19 -20.66 6.25
C GLU A 165 1.07 -21.06 5.07
N ARG A 166 0.96 -20.37 3.93
CA ARG A 166 1.82 -20.63 2.77
C ARG A 166 3.27 -20.28 3.08
N ASP A 167 3.53 -19.18 3.81
CA ASP A 167 4.88 -18.81 4.25
C ASP A 167 5.46 -19.85 5.20
N VAL A 168 4.63 -20.36 6.13
CA VAL A 168 5.03 -21.44 7.08
C VAL A 168 5.36 -22.72 6.32
N ARG A 169 4.48 -23.17 5.40
CA ARG A 169 4.69 -24.39 4.59
C ARG A 169 5.93 -24.30 3.71
N ASN A 170 6.20 -23.11 3.14
CA ASN A 170 7.37 -22.84 2.32
C ASN A 170 8.64 -22.55 3.15
N ARG A 171 8.55 -22.47 4.49
CA ARG A 171 9.63 -22.00 5.38
C ARG A 171 10.24 -20.72 4.85
N PHE A 172 9.39 -19.71 4.65
CA PHE A 172 9.76 -18.47 3.98
C PHE A 172 11.04 -17.86 4.57
N HIS A 173 11.98 -17.58 3.70
CA HIS A 173 13.25 -16.92 4.00
C HIS A 173 13.68 -16.09 2.79
N LEU A 174 14.56 -15.13 3.02
CA LEU A 174 15.20 -14.45 1.89
C LEU A 174 16.24 -15.35 1.24
N PRO A 175 16.29 -15.43 -0.10
CA PRO A 175 17.39 -16.03 -0.84
C PRO A 175 18.73 -15.44 -0.43
N GLU A 176 19.82 -16.21 -0.62
CA GLU A 176 21.17 -15.74 -0.38
C GLU A 176 21.47 -14.45 -1.18
N GLY A 177 22.07 -13.47 -0.52
CA GLY A 177 22.37 -12.15 -1.09
C GLY A 177 21.22 -11.15 -1.03
N LEU A 178 20.02 -11.52 -0.55
CA LEU A 178 18.96 -10.59 -0.25
C LEU A 178 18.85 -10.32 1.25
N GLU A 179 18.80 -9.05 1.62
CA GLU A 179 18.78 -8.57 3.00
C GLU A 179 17.80 -7.39 3.13
N VAL A 180 17.40 -7.09 4.36
CA VAL A 180 16.67 -5.85 4.70
C VAL A 180 17.67 -4.70 4.63
N LYS A 181 17.71 -4.03 3.47
CA LYS A 181 18.81 -3.13 3.10
C LYS A 181 18.92 -1.90 4.00
N ASN A 182 17.81 -1.43 4.57
CA ASN A 182 17.79 -0.28 5.47
C ASN A 182 18.42 -0.57 6.85
N LEU A 183 18.65 -1.85 7.16
CA LEU A 183 19.23 -2.31 8.43
C LEU A 183 20.66 -2.88 8.26
N LEU A 184 21.29 -2.68 7.10
CA LEU A 184 22.67 -3.13 6.88
C LEU A 184 23.62 -2.51 7.91
N GLY A 185 24.57 -3.34 8.38
CA GLY A 185 25.49 -2.93 9.44
C GLY A 185 24.96 -3.24 10.86
N THR A 186 23.73 -3.72 10.97
CA THR A 186 23.15 -4.25 12.21
C THR A 186 22.96 -5.77 12.11
N GLU A 187 22.83 -6.48 13.23
CA GLU A 187 22.45 -7.90 13.26
C GLU A 187 21.04 -8.17 12.70
N ASN A 188 20.25 -7.09 12.52
CA ASN A 188 18.85 -7.13 12.09
C ASN A 188 18.68 -7.11 10.54
N ALA A 189 19.74 -7.09 9.76
CA ALA A 189 19.65 -7.04 8.29
C ALA A 189 19.15 -8.34 7.64
N SER A 190 19.24 -9.48 8.35
CA SER A 190 18.89 -10.80 7.83
C SER A 190 17.71 -11.43 8.56
N LEU A 191 16.85 -12.14 7.82
CA LEU A 191 15.77 -12.92 8.44
C LEU A 191 16.33 -14.22 9.06
N PRO A 192 15.85 -14.61 10.26
CA PRO A 192 16.22 -15.90 10.85
C PRO A 192 15.80 -17.07 9.95
N LYS A 193 16.66 -18.10 9.89
CA LYS A 193 16.34 -19.37 9.23
C LYS A 193 15.86 -20.37 10.28
N GLY A 194 14.73 -21.04 10.04
CA GLY A 194 14.16 -21.98 11.00
C GLY A 194 13.07 -22.86 10.44
N ALA A 195 12.37 -23.58 11.31
CA ALA A 195 11.32 -24.53 10.94
C ALA A 195 10.02 -23.86 10.44
N GLY A 196 9.80 -22.58 10.73
CA GLY A 196 8.64 -21.79 10.34
C GLY A 196 8.96 -20.68 9.36
N SER A 197 8.14 -19.61 9.35
CA SER A 197 8.42 -18.40 8.59
C SER A 197 9.53 -17.59 9.27
N GLY A 198 10.66 -17.37 8.58
CA GLY A 198 11.74 -16.50 9.07
C GLY A 198 11.26 -15.05 9.27
N LEU A 199 10.29 -14.58 8.47
CA LEU A 199 9.69 -13.26 8.65
C LEU A 199 8.84 -13.18 9.94
N GLY A 200 8.11 -14.25 10.29
CA GLY A 200 7.36 -14.30 11.56
C GLY A 200 8.31 -14.16 12.76
N ALA A 201 9.36 -14.98 12.79
CA ALA A 201 10.37 -14.91 13.85
C ALA A 201 11.07 -13.54 13.92
N TYR A 202 11.33 -12.92 12.76
CA TYR A 202 11.88 -11.57 12.68
C TYR A 202 10.97 -10.53 13.35
N VAL A 203 9.69 -10.50 12.98
CA VAL A 203 8.71 -9.56 13.54
C VAL A 203 8.59 -9.74 15.06
N GLU A 204 8.44 -10.98 15.53
CA GLU A 204 8.30 -11.31 16.96
C GLU A 204 9.52 -10.87 17.79
N SER A 205 10.72 -10.95 17.21
CA SER A 205 11.94 -10.59 17.92
C SER A 205 12.22 -9.08 17.96
N LEU A 206 11.85 -8.35 16.93
CA LEU A 206 12.32 -6.98 16.72
C LEU A 206 11.26 -5.91 16.84
N PHE A 207 10.00 -6.18 16.43
CA PHE A 207 8.97 -5.16 16.45
C PHE A 207 8.44 -4.95 17.88
N ASP A 208 8.02 -3.72 18.16
CA ASP A 208 7.49 -3.37 19.48
C ASP A 208 5.99 -3.71 19.57
N PRO A 209 5.61 -4.73 20.37
CA PRO A 209 4.20 -5.06 20.56
C PRO A 209 3.47 -4.09 21.49
N ALA A 210 4.20 -3.22 22.19
CA ALA A 210 3.65 -2.23 23.15
C ALA A 210 3.36 -0.87 22.48
N LEU A 211 3.46 -0.78 21.15
CA LEU A 211 3.15 0.42 20.38
C LEU A 211 1.74 0.95 20.72
N ASP A 212 1.65 2.23 21.07
CA ASP A 212 0.40 2.92 21.39
C ASP A 212 0.30 4.31 20.71
N TRP A 213 -0.74 5.08 21.04
CA TRP A 213 -0.97 6.38 20.40
C TRP A 213 0.09 7.43 20.76
N ALA A 214 0.75 7.32 21.91
CA ALA A 214 1.85 8.20 22.26
C ALA A 214 3.05 8.04 21.34
N ASP A 215 3.20 6.88 20.70
CA ASP A 215 4.24 6.65 19.71
C ASP A 215 3.99 7.42 18.40
N VAL A 216 2.74 7.72 18.05
CA VAL A 216 2.41 8.58 16.90
C VAL A 216 2.90 10.01 17.18
N GLU A 217 2.64 10.56 18.40
CA GLU A 217 3.14 11.86 18.83
C GLU A 217 4.67 11.88 18.88
N TRP A 218 5.28 10.81 19.44
CA TRP A 218 6.72 10.68 19.46
C TRP A 218 7.33 10.72 18.06
N LEU A 219 6.78 9.98 17.09
CA LEU A 219 7.26 10.00 15.71
C LEU A 219 7.09 11.38 15.06
N ALA A 220 5.96 12.05 15.29
CA ALA A 220 5.73 13.40 14.80
C ALA A 220 6.74 14.41 15.39
N SER A 221 7.25 14.15 16.61
CA SER A 221 8.28 14.99 17.23
C SER A 221 9.69 14.80 16.67
N LEU A 222 9.94 13.73 15.92
CA LEU A 222 11.27 13.42 15.35
C LEU A 222 11.53 14.08 14.00
N THR A 223 10.50 14.60 13.33
CA THR A 223 10.59 15.07 11.93
C THR A 223 9.44 16.02 11.60
N ASP A 224 9.66 16.89 10.62
CA ASP A 224 8.60 17.75 10.03
C ASP A 224 7.78 16.99 8.95
N LEU A 225 8.07 15.73 8.67
CA LEU A 225 7.32 14.94 7.70
C LEU A 225 5.92 14.63 8.24
N PRO A 226 4.86 14.75 7.41
CA PRO A 226 3.53 14.32 7.82
C PRO A 226 3.53 12.82 8.15
N VAL A 227 2.88 12.46 9.26
CA VAL A 227 2.71 11.07 9.70
C VAL A 227 1.37 10.54 9.20
N VAL A 228 1.41 9.39 8.53
CA VAL A 228 0.25 8.63 8.06
C VAL A 228 0.13 7.36 8.89
N VAL A 229 -1.02 7.11 9.48
CA VAL A 229 -1.28 5.86 10.22
C VAL A 229 -1.95 4.85 9.28
N LYS A 230 -1.27 3.73 9.01
CA LYS A 230 -1.75 2.67 8.11
C LYS A 230 -2.12 1.41 8.89
N GLY A 231 -3.29 0.83 8.59
CA GLY A 231 -3.78 -0.38 9.26
C GLY A 231 -5.06 -0.13 10.07
N VAL A 232 -5.74 0.98 9.81
CA VAL A 232 -6.96 1.39 10.51
C VAL A 232 -8.18 0.76 9.85
N VAL A 233 -9.03 0.09 10.66
CA VAL A 233 -10.32 -0.48 10.23
C VAL A 233 -11.47 -0.11 11.18
N HIS A 234 -11.19 0.61 12.27
CA HIS A 234 -12.17 1.07 13.23
C HIS A 234 -12.29 2.61 13.21
N PRO A 235 -13.52 3.18 13.20
CA PRO A 235 -13.70 4.64 13.13
C PRO A 235 -13.07 5.41 14.30
N GLU A 236 -13.13 4.85 15.52
CA GLU A 236 -12.53 5.48 16.70
C GLU A 236 -11.00 5.58 16.59
N ASP A 237 -10.33 4.58 15.96
CA ASP A 237 -8.89 4.64 15.73
C ASP A 237 -8.51 5.76 14.75
N ALA A 238 -9.36 6.07 13.78
CA ALA A 238 -9.14 7.20 12.89
C ALA A 238 -9.28 8.55 13.64
N VAL A 239 -10.22 8.64 14.58
CA VAL A 239 -10.35 9.81 15.46
C VAL A 239 -9.13 9.95 16.35
N MET A 240 -8.70 8.87 16.98
CA MET A 240 -7.48 8.85 17.81
C MET A 240 -6.25 9.23 17.01
N ALA A 241 -6.11 8.74 15.77
CA ALA A 241 -5.00 9.13 14.88
C ALA A 241 -4.95 10.66 14.67
N ALA A 242 -6.12 11.28 14.43
CA ALA A 242 -6.20 12.74 14.30
C ALA A 242 -5.88 13.48 15.60
N GLU A 243 -6.30 12.95 16.76
CA GLU A 243 -6.03 13.53 18.08
C GLU A 243 -4.55 13.46 18.45
N HIS A 244 -3.84 12.44 18.01
CA HIS A 244 -2.41 12.25 18.24
C HIS A 244 -1.51 12.77 17.10
N GLY A 245 -2.05 13.66 16.25
CA GLY A 245 -1.25 14.45 15.29
C GLY A 245 -0.95 13.76 13.97
N ALA A 246 -1.62 12.66 13.62
CA ALA A 246 -1.53 12.11 12.28
C ALA A 246 -2.14 13.09 11.25
N SER A 247 -1.52 13.14 10.07
CA SER A 247 -2.01 13.96 8.93
C SER A 247 -2.98 13.18 8.03
N ALA A 248 -2.91 11.86 8.06
CA ALA A 248 -3.77 10.97 7.28
C ALA A 248 -3.87 9.57 7.91
N VAL A 249 -4.89 8.83 7.50
CA VAL A 249 -4.98 7.39 7.73
C VAL A 249 -5.10 6.64 6.40
N VAL A 250 -4.55 5.42 6.37
CA VAL A 250 -4.85 4.44 5.33
C VAL A 250 -5.73 3.36 5.93
N VAL A 251 -6.98 3.33 5.49
CA VAL A 251 -7.92 2.24 5.80
C VAL A 251 -7.36 0.98 5.16
N SER A 252 -6.91 0.06 6.01
CA SER A 252 -6.12 -1.10 5.57
C SER A 252 -6.27 -2.25 6.55
N ASN A 253 -6.37 -3.45 6.03
CA ASN A 253 -6.23 -4.71 6.77
C ASN A 253 -4.97 -5.48 6.29
N HIS A 254 -3.94 -4.75 5.86
CA HIS A 254 -2.69 -5.30 5.32
C HIS A 254 -2.90 -6.21 4.11
N GLY A 255 -3.96 -5.96 3.34
CA GLY A 255 -4.32 -6.81 2.20
C GLY A 255 -4.74 -8.24 2.61
N GLY A 256 -5.35 -8.40 3.79
CA GLY A 256 -5.79 -9.68 4.34
C GLY A 256 -4.66 -10.56 4.86
N ARG A 257 -3.54 -9.97 5.29
CA ARG A 257 -2.31 -10.69 5.68
C ARG A 257 -2.07 -10.73 7.20
N GLN A 258 -2.91 -10.06 7.99
CA GLN A 258 -2.76 -9.94 9.44
C GLN A 258 -3.90 -10.68 10.16
N LEU A 259 -4.90 -10.02 10.68
CA LEU A 259 -6.05 -10.66 11.28
C LEU A 259 -6.97 -11.19 10.17
N ASP A 260 -7.09 -12.51 10.03
CA ASP A 260 -8.12 -13.08 9.15
C ASP A 260 -9.51 -12.87 9.76
N THR A 261 -10.52 -12.81 8.93
CA THR A 261 -11.90 -12.40 9.28
C THR A 261 -12.05 -10.92 9.70
N ALA A 262 -11.00 -10.10 9.54
CA ALA A 262 -11.15 -8.65 9.60
C ALA A 262 -12.05 -8.15 8.46
N PRO A 263 -12.78 -7.03 8.63
CA PRO A 263 -13.68 -6.51 7.60
C PRO A 263 -12.90 -6.09 6.34
N ALA A 264 -13.55 -6.19 5.19
CA ALA A 264 -13.03 -5.60 3.96
C ALA A 264 -12.89 -4.08 4.09
N THR A 265 -11.79 -3.53 3.59
CA THR A 265 -11.48 -2.09 3.76
C THR A 265 -12.52 -1.18 3.10
N LEU A 266 -13.07 -1.58 1.96
CA LEU A 266 -14.15 -0.84 1.29
C LEU A 266 -15.46 -0.79 2.12
N ASP A 267 -15.72 -1.82 2.94
CA ASP A 267 -16.95 -1.89 3.75
C ASP A 267 -16.91 -0.93 4.93
N VAL A 268 -15.73 -0.74 5.54
CA VAL A 268 -15.56 0.16 6.69
C VAL A 268 -15.16 1.59 6.29
N LEU A 269 -14.74 1.80 5.05
CA LEU A 269 -14.31 3.12 4.55
C LEU A 269 -15.32 4.24 4.84
N PRO A 270 -16.66 4.10 4.55
CA PRO A 270 -17.60 5.18 4.77
C PRO A 270 -17.67 5.64 6.24
N SER A 271 -17.67 4.69 7.19
CA SER A 271 -17.75 5.01 8.62
C SER A 271 -16.49 5.72 9.14
N ILE A 272 -15.32 5.39 8.58
CA ILE A 272 -14.05 6.05 8.90
C ILE A 272 -14.02 7.47 8.33
N VAL A 273 -14.49 7.64 7.09
CA VAL A 273 -14.62 8.97 6.47
C VAL A 273 -15.59 9.86 7.27
N ASP A 274 -16.73 9.30 7.72
CA ASP A 274 -17.71 10.05 8.51
C ASP A 274 -17.16 10.45 9.89
N ALA A 275 -16.30 9.63 10.48
CA ALA A 275 -15.73 9.91 11.80
C ALA A 275 -14.55 10.90 11.79
N ALA A 276 -13.73 10.90 10.75
CA ALA A 276 -12.46 11.63 10.77
C ALA A 276 -12.10 12.38 9.47
N GLY A 277 -12.92 12.29 8.40
CA GLY A 277 -12.58 12.82 7.08
C GLY A 277 -12.45 14.33 6.96
N ASP A 278 -12.97 15.10 7.92
CA ASP A 278 -12.81 16.57 8.02
C ASP A 278 -11.59 16.98 8.86
N ARG A 279 -10.95 16.02 9.54
CA ARG A 279 -9.78 16.26 10.41
C ARG A 279 -8.47 15.79 9.77
N LEU A 280 -8.52 14.79 8.88
CA LEU A 280 -7.35 14.22 8.22
C LEU A 280 -7.71 13.64 6.84
N GLU A 281 -6.70 13.39 6.01
CA GLU A 281 -6.92 12.72 4.74
C GLU A 281 -7.17 11.21 4.96
N VAL A 282 -8.29 10.69 4.48
CA VAL A 282 -8.60 9.25 4.51
C VAL A 282 -8.24 8.63 3.17
N MET A 283 -7.31 7.71 3.19
CA MET A 283 -6.92 6.88 2.04
C MET A 283 -7.28 5.42 2.33
N MET A 284 -7.26 4.55 1.33
CA MET A 284 -7.46 3.12 1.55
C MET A 284 -6.56 2.26 0.67
N ASP A 285 -6.28 1.03 1.11
CA ASP A 285 -5.76 -0.04 0.28
C ASP A 285 -6.56 -1.34 0.45
N GLY A 286 -6.22 -2.37 -0.33
CA GLY A 286 -6.88 -3.67 -0.30
C GLY A 286 -7.90 -3.87 -1.43
N GLY A 287 -7.72 -4.92 -2.21
CA GLY A 287 -8.66 -5.39 -3.21
C GLY A 287 -8.65 -4.68 -4.57
N ILE A 288 -7.99 -3.55 -4.75
CA ILE A 288 -7.98 -2.77 -6.01
C ILE A 288 -7.39 -3.59 -7.16
N ARG A 289 -8.17 -3.73 -8.26
CA ARG A 289 -7.78 -4.43 -9.50
C ARG A 289 -8.26 -3.73 -10.78
N ARG A 290 -9.23 -2.81 -10.68
CA ARG A 290 -9.88 -2.13 -11.81
C ARG A 290 -10.00 -0.63 -11.55
N GLY A 291 -10.12 0.15 -12.63
CA GLY A 291 -10.44 1.57 -12.52
C GLY A 291 -11.80 1.83 -11.86
N THR A 292 -12.77 0.94 -12.03
CA THR A 292 -14.07 1.00 -11.33
C THR A 292 -13.95 0.80 -9.82
N ASP A 293 -12.97 0.02 -9.34
CA ASP A 293 -12.71 -0.12 -7.91
C ASP A 293 -12.24 1.22 -7.32
N ILE A 294 -11.35 1.92 -8.05
CA ILE A 294 -10.87 3.24 -7.66
C ILE A 294 -12.04 4.22 -7.59
N VAL A 295 -12.91 4.26 -8.60
CA VAL A 295 -14.12 5.11 -8.59
C VAL A 295 -14.98 4.81 -7.37
N LYS A 296 -15.25 3.54 -7.04
CA LYS A 296 -16.04 3.16 -5.86
C LYS A 296 -15.42 3.68 -4.56
N ALA A 297 -14.11 3.50 -4.38
CA ALA A 297 -13.40 3.97 -3.20
C ALA A 297 -13.46 5.51 -3.07
N LEU A 298 -13.19 6.24 -4.15
CA LEU A 298 -13.25 7.70 -4.16
C LEU A 298 -14.66 8.22 -3.90
N ALA A 299 -15.66 7.62 -4.53
CA ALA A 299 -17.06 7.98 -4.31
C ALA A 299 -17.52 7.74 -2.86
N LEU A 300 -16.96 6.76 -2.17
CA LEU A 300 -17.20 6.49 -0.76
C LEU A 300 -16.37 7.38 0.19
N GLY A 301 -15.57 8.28 -0.35
CA GLY A 301 -14.88 9.33 0.39
C GLY A 301 -13.38 9.15 0.57
N ALA A 302 -12.77 8.11 -0.02
CA ALA A 302 -11.32 8.03 -0.03
C ALA A 302 -10.68 9.17 -0.82
N ARG A 303 -9.61 9.75 -0.31
CA ARG A 303 -8.81 10.76 -1.02
C ARG A 303 -7.98 10.13 -2.13
N ALA A 304 -7.47 8.93 -1.88
CA ALA A 304 -6.70 8.12 -2.83
C ALA A 304 -6.73 6.65 -2.43
N VAL A 305 -6.29 5.79 -3.36
CA VAL A 305 -6.13 4.35 -3.12
C VAL A 305 -4.69 3.90 -3.24
N GLY A 306 -4.29 2.95 -2.38
CA GLY A 306 -3.01 2.26 -2.46
C GLY A 306 -3.11 0.97 -3.27
N VAL A 307 -2.17 0.74 -4.18
CA VAL A 307 -2.09 -0.49 -4.97
C VAL A 307 -0.80 -1.23 -4.62
N GLY A 308 -0.94 -2.46 -4.14
CA GLY A 308 0.18 -3.32 -3.74
C GLY A 308 0.45 -4.43 -4.76
N ARG A 309 -0.08 -5.63 -4.51
CA ARG A 309 0.21 -6.85 -5.30
C ARG A 309 0.29 -6.68 -6.81
N PRO A 310 -0.62 -5.95 -7.49
CA PRO A 310 -0.53 -5.75 -8.94
C PRO A 310 0.78 -5.13 -9.41
N ILE A 311 1.36 -4.24 -8.60
CA ILE A 311 2.68 -3.64 -8.88
C ILE A 311 3.77 -4.72 -8.89
N LEU A 312 3.73 -5.64 -7.91
CA LEU A 312 4.68 -6.75 -7.84
C LEU A 312 4.50 -7.75 -9.00
N TRP A 313 3.26 -7.93 -9.47
CA TRP A 313 3.00 -8.73 -10.66
C TRP A 313 3.62 -8.10 -11.90
N GLY A 314 3.46 -6.78 -12.08
CA GLY A 314 4.12 -6.04 -13.15
C GLY A 314 5.64 -6.16 -13.05
N LEU A 315 6.19 -5.93 -11.87
CA LEU A 315 7.62 -6.03 -11.61
C LEU A 315 8.18 -7.43 -11.93
N ALA A 316 7.47 -8.49 -11.54
CA ALA A 316 7.89 -9.87 -11.81
C ALA A 316 7.87 -10.22 -13.29
N VAL A 317 6.90 -9.66 -14.03
CA VAL A 317 6.71 -9.99 -15.46
C VAL A 317 7.70 -9.25 -16.35
N ASP A 318 7.92 -7.95 -16.13
CA ASP A 318 8.73 -7.13 -17.03
C ASP A 318 9.44 -5.95 -16.34
N GLY A 319 9.82 -6.12 -15.08
CA GLY A 319 10.61 -5.13 -14.36
C GLY A 319 9.93 -3.75 -14.31
N GLU A 320 10.69 -2.70 -14.64
CA GLU A 320 10.23 -1.30 -14.68
C GLU A 320 9.08 -1.10 -15.67
N ASP A 321 9.20 -1.67 -16.88
CA ASP A 321 8.17 -1.54 -17.92
C ASP A 321 6.87 -2.24 -17.52
N GLY A 322 6.96 -3.40 -16.86
CA GLY A 322 5.82 -4.11 -16.33
C GLY A 322 5.07 -3.34 -15.24
N VAL A 323 5.79 -2.72 -14.31
CA VAL A 323 5.20 -1.81 -13.32
C VAL A 323 4.52 -0.64 -14.01
N GLY A 324 5.23 -0.04 -14.96
CA GLY A 324 4.70 1.06 -15.77
C GLY A 324 3.40 0.69 -16.45
N HIS A 325 3.35 -0.43 -17.15
CA HIS A 325 2.14 -0.87 -17.87
C HIS A 325 0.97 -1.17 -16.91
N VAL A 326 1.21 -1.75 -15.73
CA VAL A 326 0.17 -1.93 -14.71
C VAL A 326 -0.44 -0.59 -14.28
N LEU A 327 0.39 0.44 -14.07
CA LEU A 327 -0.07 1.79 -13.71
C LEU A 327 -0.83 2.46 -14.87
N ASP A 328 -0.38 2.27 -16.11
CA ASP A 328 -1.04 2.79 -17.32
C ASP A 328 -2.41 2.13 -17.55
N LEU A 329 -2.54 0.82 -17.29
CA LEU A 329 -3.82 0.12 -17.33
C LEU A 329 -4.80 0.68 -16.33
N LEU A 330 -4.37 0.90 -15.07
CA LEU A 330 -5.21 1.52 -14.04
C LEU A 330 -5.60 2.94 -14.39
N HIS A 331 -4.69 3.72 -14.96
CA HIS A 331 -4.98 5.08 -15.45
C HIS A 331 -6.07 5.06 -16.53
N ALA A 332 -5.87 4.25 -17.56
CA ALA A 332 -6.82 4.16 -18.69
C ALA A 332 -8.19 3.66 -18.24
N GLU A 333 -8.24 2.67 -17.34
CA GLU A 333 -9.49 2.16 -16.78
C GLU A 333 -10.18 3.20 -15.90
N LEU A 334 -9.44 3.93 -15.08
CA LEU A 334 -9.98 4.99 -14.21
C LEU A 334 -10.55 6.15 -15.05
N ASP A 335 -9.80 6.65 -16.03
CA ASP A 335 -10.28 7.73 -16.91
C ASP A 335 -11.59 7.34 -17.60
N LYS A 336 -11.63 6.13 -18.15
CA LYS A 336 -12.83 5.62 -18.78
C LYS A 336 -13.99 5.43 -17.82
N ALA A 337 -13.74 4.91 -16.60
CA ALA A 337 -14.76 4.70 -15.60
C ALA A 337 -15.34 6.03 -15.11
N VAL A 338 -14.52 7.05 -14.86
CA VAL A 338 -14.97 8.40 -14.49
C VAL A 338 -15.86 9.00 -15.59
N ALA A 339 -15.44 8.93 -16.85
CA ALA A 339 -16.23 9.39 -17.98
C ALA A 339 -17.58 8.66 -18.07
N LEU A 340 -17.58 7.33 -17.96
CA LEU A 340 -18.79 6.51 -18.03
C LEU A 340 -19.73 6.76 -16.84
N CYS A 341 -19.23 7.20 -15.69
CA CYS A 341 -20.05 7.65 -14.58
C CYS A 341 -20.69 9.04 -14.81
N GLY A 342 -20.35 9.74 -15.90
CA GLY A 342 -20.81 11.10 -16.18
C GLY A 342 -20.12 12.14 -15.29
N ALA A 343 -18.87 11.89 -14.89
CA ALA A 343 -18.04 12.77 -14.10
C ALA A 343 -16.92 13.39 -14.94
N ALA A 344 -16.63 14.67 -14.74
CA ALA A 344 -15.53 15.40 -15.39
C ALA A 344 -14.28 15.49 -14.49
N GLY A 345 -14.36 15.06 -13.24
CA GLY A 345 -13.24 15.05 -12.31
C GLY A 345 -13.56 14.35 -11.00
N LEU A 346 -12.56 14.24 -10.14
CA LEU A 346 -12.67 13.51 -8.86
C LEU A 346 -13.75 14.11 -7.93
N LYS A 347 -13.96 15.43 -7.98
CA LYS A 347 -14.98 16.15 -7.18
C LYS A 347 -16.41 15.78 -7.54
N ASP A 348 -16.63 15.19 -8.71
CA ASP A 348 -17.96 14.79 -9.17
C ASP A 348 -18.31 13.35 -8.75
N LEU A 349 -17.40 12.68 -8.06
CA LEU A 349 -17.57 11.32 -7.54
C LEU A 349 -18.12 11.40 -6.11
N GLY A 350 -19.44 11.25 -5.96
CA GLY A 350 -20.12 11.26 -4.66
C GLY A 350 -20.72 9.90 -4.31
N ARG A 351 -21.13 9.74 -3.05
CA ARG A 351 -21.68 8.47 -2.51
C ARG A 351 -22.91 7.99 -3.25
N GLU A 352 -23.68 8.91 -3.87
CA GLU A 352 -24.85 8.59 -4.68
C GLU A 352 -24.53 7.73 -5.92
N LEU A 353 -23.27 7.72 -6.36
CA LEU A 353 -22.81 6.86 -7.46
C LEU A 353 -22.67 5.39 -7.05
N VAL A 354 -22.60 5.09 -5.75
CA VAL A 354 -22.32 3.74 -5.26
C VAL A 354 -23.51 3.21 -4.49
N GLN A 355 -24.04 2.07 -4.95
CA GLN A 355 -25.18 1.40 -4.32
C GLN A 355 -24.85 -0.07 -4.05
N PRO A 356 -25.41 -0.66 -2.98
CA PRO A 356 -25.37 -2.13 -2.80
C PRO A 356 -25.99 -2.82 -3.99
N CYS A 357 -25.41 -4.00 -4.38
CA CYS A 357 -26.01 -4.88 -5.38
C CYS A 357 -27.09 -5.76 -4.76
#